data_fe1f49478675bc95cfd0d5a7fcacc072
#
_entry.id   fe1f49478675bc95cfd0d5a7fcacc072
#
_cell.length_a   1.000
_cell.length_b   1.000
_cell.length_c   1.000
_cell.angle_alpha   90.00
_cell.angle_beta   90.00
_cell.angle_gamma   90.00
#
_symmetry.space_group_name_H-M   'P 1'
#
loop_
_entity.id
_entity.type
_entity.pdbx_description
1 polymer ?
#
loop_
_entity_poly.entity_id
_entity_poly.type
_entity_poly.pdbx_seq_one_letter_code
_entity_poly.pdbx_strand_id
1 'polypeptide(L)'
;SEPVLMVMRPYQIYAVKKAMERIFGSNMNGYVFHTTGSGKTLTSYKLAALLRDDRRIDKVFFLIDRKDLDDQTVDEYNSFEYGCVDNTDSTATLVRALGDSSKTLVVTTIQKMAAALRNPKYEEKMAPLRDKRCVFIIDECHRSQFGKMHSSIQGHFQAANYIGFTGTPIFAENRSAD
;
A
#
# COMPACT_ATOMS: atom_id res chain seq x y z
N SER A 1 -11.76 22.18 -10.68
CA SER A 1 -12.26 21.07 -11.50
C SER A 1 -13.58 20.57 -10.94
N GLU A 2 -14.56 20.30 -11.80
CA GLU A 2 -15.82 19.71 -11.36
C GLU A 2 -15.58 18.33 -10.76
N PRO A 3 -16.33 17.94 -9.71
CA PRO A 3 -16.19 16.61 -9.12
C PRO A 3 -16.66 15.55 -10.11
N VAL A 4 -15.78 14.61 -10.45
CA VAL A 4 -16.10 13.48 -11.34
C VAL A 4 -16.62 12.34 -10.50
N LEU A 5 -17.86 11.91 -10.76
CA LEU A 5 -18.43 10.72 -10.12
C LEU A 5 -17.77 9.46 -10.71
N MET A 6 -16.93 8.79 -9.91
CA MET A 6 -16.33 7.51 -10.27
C MET A 6 -17.16 6.36 -9.71
N VAL A 7 -17.66 5.50 -10.60
CA VAL A 7 -18.47 4.34 -10.22
C VAL A 7 -17.66 3.07 -10.41
N MET A 8 -17.55 2.28 -9.33
CA MET A 8 -16.86 0.99 -9.36
C MET A 8 -17.69 -0.05 -10.12
N ARG A 9 -17.00 -0.86 -10.93
CA ARG A 9 -17.59 -2.02 -11.60
C ARG A 9 -17.83 -3.18 -10.61
N PRO A 10 -18.77 -4.09 -10.87
CA PRO A 10 -19.09 -5.19 -9.95
C PRO A 10 -17.90 -6.02 -9.51
N TYR A 11 -16.96 -6.33 -10.42
CA TYR A 11 -15.75 -7.11 -10.07
C TYR A 11 -14.79 -6.33 -9.15
N GLN A 12 -14.73 -5.00 -9.26
CA GLN A 12 -13.92 -4.15 -8.37
C GLN A 12 -14.52 -4.16 -6.96
N ILE A 13 -15.85 -4.05 -6.85
CA ILE A 13 -16.57 -4.15 -5.56
C ILE A 13 -16.32 -5.52 -4.94
N TYR A 14 -16.40 -6.59 -5.75
CA TYR A 14 -16.13 -7.96 -5.29
C TYR A 14 -14.70 -8.10 -4.76
N ALA A 15 -13.70 -7.59 -5.49
CA ALA A 15 -12.29 -7.62 -5.09
C ALA A 15 -12.06 -6.90 -3.76
N VAL A 16 -12.63 -5.71 -3.58
CA VAL A 16 -12.53 -4.95 -2.32
C VAL A 16 -13.18 -5.71 -1.17
N LYS A 17 -14.38 -6.25 -1.36
CA LYS A 17 -15.06 -7.06 -0.33
C LYS A 17 -14.22 -8.27 0.08
N LYS A 18 -13.65 -8.99 -0.88
CA LYS A 18 -12.81 -10.17 -0.59
C LYS A 18 -11.51 -9.80 0.12
N ALA A 19 -10.89 -8.67 -0.21
CA ALA A 19 -9.73 -8.16 0.51
C ALA A 19 -10.08 -7.81 1.97
N MET A 20 -11.21 -7.15 2.20
CA MET A 20 -11.71 -6.83 3.55
C MET A 20 -12.01 -8.10 4.36
N GLU A 21 -12.70 -9.10 3.77
CA GLU A 21 -12.94 -10.40 4.40
C GLU A 21 -11.62 -11.10 4.77
N ARG A 22 -10.59 -10.99 3.91
CA ARG A 22 -9.28 -11.56 4.16
C ARG A 22 -8.59 -10.93 5.37
N ILE A 23 -8.64 -9.61 5.46
CA ILE A 23 -8.01 -8.82 6.53
C ILE A 23 -8.74 -9.05 7.87
N PHE A 24 -10.07 -8.93 7.88
CA PHE A 24 -10.84 -8.94 9.14
C PHE A 24 -11.35 -10.32 9.56
N GLY A 25 -11.62 -11.20 8.59
CA GLY A 25 -12.15 -12.54 8.88
C GLY A 25 -11.07 -13.56 9.17
N SER A 26 -10.09 -13.69 8.26
CA SER A 26 -9.05 -14.72 8.40
C SER A 26 -7.69 -14.19 8.88
N ASN A 27 -7.53 -12.87 8.99
CA ASN A 27 -6.26 -12.20 9.30
C ASN A 27 -5.10 -12.68 8.40
N MET A 28 -5.35 -12.84 7.11
CA MET A 28 -4.39 -13.37 6.16
C MET A 28 -4.00 -12.35 5.11
N ASN A 29 -2.80 -12.53 4.57
CA ASN A 29 -2.33 -11.81 3.38
C ASN A 29 -3.07 -12.29 2.13
N GLY A 30 -3.02 -11.48 1.06
CA GLY A 30 -3.64 -11.84 -0.20
C GLY A 30 -3.10 -11.00 -1.35
N TYR A 31 -3.59 -11.34 -2.54
CA TYR A 31 -3.36 -10.50 -3.72
C TYR A 31 -4.62 -10.44 -4.57
N VAL A 32 -4.73 -9.35 -5.31
CA VAL A 32 -5.80 -9.09 -6.27
C VAL A 32 -5.18 -9.04 -7.66
N PHE A 33 -5.65 -9.94 -8.52
CA PHE A 33 -5.26 -9.92 -9.92
C PHE A 33 -6.22 -9.01 -10.71
N HIS A 34 -5.66 -7.98 -11.33
CA HIS A 34 -6.36 -7.06 -12.19
C HIS A 34 -5.59 -6.87 -13.49
N THR A 35 -6.21 -7.16 -14.61
CA THR A 35 -5.59 -6.90 -15.93
C THR A 35 -5.34 -5.42 -16.14
N THR A 36 -4.34 -5.10 -16.97
CA THR A 36 -4.03 -3.71 -17.34
C THR A 36 -5.28 -3.00 -17.86
N GLY A 37 -5.51 -1.77 -17.45
CA GLY A 37 -6.69 -0.99 -17.84
C GLY A 37 -8.00 -1.36 -17.14
N SER A 38 -8.01 -2.31 -16.20
CA SER A 38 -9.21 -2.71 -15.46
C SER A 38 -9.56 -1.79 -14.27
N GLY A 39 -8.86 -0.67 -14.10
CA GLY A 39 -9.07 0.26 -12.99
C GLY A 39 -8.48 -0.25 -11.67
N LYS A 40 -7.29 -0.84 -11.73
CA LYS A 40 -6.54 -1.31 -10.56
C LYS A 40 -6.34 -0.20 -9.53
N THR A 41 -5.92 0.99 -9.97
CA THR A 41 -5.68 2.15 -9.11
C THR A 41 -6.93 2.55 -8.33
N LEU A 42 -8.08 2.65 -8.99
CA LEU A 42 -9.35 2.94 -8.32
C LEU A 42 -9.72 1.87 -7.29
N THR A 43 -9.53 0.58 -7.63
CA THR A 43 -9.86 -0.54 -6.74
C THR A 43 -8.98 -0.55 -5.49
N SER A 44 -7.67 -0.41 -5.67
CA SER A 44 -6.69 -0.41 -4.58
C SER A 44 -6.85 0.81 -3.67
N TYR A 45 -7.09 1.99 -4.26
CA TYR A 45 -7.36 3.19 -3.49
C TYR A 45 -8.68 3.08 -2.70
N LYS A 46 -9.73 2.55 -3.30
CA LYS A 46 -11.01 2.34 -2.57
C LYS A 46 -10.85 1.40 -1.39
N LEU A 47 -10.05 0.35 -1.52
CA LEU A 47 -9.69 -0.50 -0.39
C LEU A 47 -8.95 0.30 0.68
N ALA A 48 -7.96 1.12 0.30
CA ALA A 48 -7.21 1.97 1.22
C ALA A 48 -8.12 2.94 1.98
N ALA A 49 -9.04 3.59 1.28
CA ALA A 49 -9.98 4.53 1.87
C ALA A 49 -10.91 3.86 2.90
N LEU A 50 -11.46 2.69 2.56
CA LEU A 50 -12.32 1.93 3.48
C LEU A 50 -11.56 1.46 4.73
N LEU A 51 -10.31 1.04 4.58
CA LEU A 51 -9.46 0.63 5.70
C LEU A 51 -9.07 1.83 6.58
N ARG A 52 -8.77 2.99 5.96
CA ARG A 52 -8.49 4.24 6.69
C ARG A 52 -9.66 4.64 7.60
N ASP A 53 -10.88 4.48 7.12
CA ASP A 53 -12.09 4.87 7.84
C ASP A 53 -12.52 3.82 8.88
N ASP A 54 -11.87 2.66 8.92
CA ASP A 54 -12.19 1.59 9.85
C ASP A 54 -11.39 1.74 11.16
N ARG A 55 -12.09 1.92 12.28
CA ARG A 55 -11.49 2.15 13.60
C ARG A 55 -10.63 1.00 14.13
N ARG A 56 -10.69 -0.19 13.50
CA ARG A 56 -9.86 -1.35 13.84
C ARG A 56 -8.46 -1.27 13.25
N ILE A 57 -8.20 -0.31 12.35
CA ILE A 57 -6.93 -0.12 11.68
C ILE A 57 -6.25 1.16 12.19
N ASP A 58 -5.02 1.02 12.64
CA ASP A 58 -4.22 2.17 13.08
C ASP A 58 -3.54 2.89 11.91
N LYS A 59 -3.02 2.12 10.93
CA LYS A 59 -2.30 2.65 9.78
C LYS A 59 -2.57 1.83 8.52
N VAL A 60 -2.74 2.54 7.42
CA VAL A 60 -2.78 1.98 6.07
C VAL A 60 -1.60 2.53 5.29
N PHE A 61 -0.78 1.65 4.78
CA PHE A 61 0.36 1.98 3.93
C PHE A 61 0.05 1.59 2.49
N PHE A 62 0.05 2.57 1.61
CA PHE A 62 -0.05 2.32 0.18
C PHE A 62 1.34 2.44 -0.42
N LEU A 63 1.92 1.31 -0.83
CA LEU A 63 3.29 1.24 -1.36
C LEU A 63 3.28 1.13 -2.88
N ILE A 64 3.97 2.06 -3.52
CA ILE A 64 4.15 2.14 -4.97
C ILE A 64 5.63 1.96 -5.30
N ASP A 65 5.96 1.40 -6.47
CA ASP A 65 7.34 1.45 -6.95
C ASP A 65 7.69 2.89 -7.34
N ARG A 66 8.91 3.35 -7.00
CA ARG A 66 9.37 4.69 -7.36
C ARG A 66 9.29 4.98 -8.86
N LYS A 67 9.44 3.95 -9.69
CA LYS A 67 9.35 4.08 -11.15
C LYS A 67 7.93 4.35 -11.65
N ASP A 68 6.93 4.01 -10.84
CA ASP A 68 5.52 4.17 -11.16
C ASP A 68 4.91 5.39 -10.46
N LEU A 69 5.67 6.07 -9.60
CA LEU A 69 5.26 7.29 -8.93
C LEU A 69 5.73 8.50 -9.77
N ASP A 70 5.12 8.68 -10.92
CA ASP A 70 5.24 9.88 -11.74
C ASP A 70 4.20 10.94 -11.35
N ASP A 71 4.30 12.13 -11.96
CA ASP A 71 3.39 13.24 -11.67
C ASP A 71 1.93 12.88 -11.95
N GLN A 72 1.66 12.08 -13.00
CA GLN A 72 0.31 11.63 -13.34
C GLN A 72 -0.27 10.72 -12.26
N THR A 73 0.52 9.79 -11.75
CA THR A 73 0.11 8.89 -10.66
C THR A 73 -0.12 9.67 -9.36
N VAL A 74 0.73 10.64 -9.04
CA VAL A 74 0.55 11.54 -7.89
C VAL A 74 -0.76 12.31 -8.02
N ASP A 75 -1.05 12.87 -9.19
CA ASP A 75 -2.28 13.61 -9.45
C ASP A 75 -3.51 12.70 -9.36
N GLU A 76 -3.43 11.47 -9.86
CA GLU A 76 -4.51 10.49 -9.75
C GLU A 76 -4.83 10.19 -8.27
N TYR A 77 -3.83 9.90 -7.44
CA TYR A 77 -4.05 9.67 -6.01
C TYR A 77 -4.55 10.92 -5.28
N ASN A 78 -4.00 12.09 -5.58
CA ASN A 78 -4.44 13.35 -5.00
C ASN A 78 -5.86 13.75 -5.45
N SER A 79 -6.35 13.24 -6.58
CA SER A 79 -7.75 13.41 -6.99
C SER A 79 -8.74 12.63 -6.10
N PHE A 80 -8.28 11.55 -5.47
CA PHE A 80 -9.07 10.79 -4.51
C PHE A 80 -9.01 11.42 -3.11
N GLU A 81 -7.82 11.86 -2.68
CA GLU A 81 -7.60 12.52 -1.39
C GLU A 81 -6.40 13.48 -1.47
N TYR A 82 -6.66 14.76 -1.37
CA TYR A 82 -5.63 15.80 -1.47
C TYR A 82 -4.54 15.62 -0.40
N GLY A 83 -3.29 15.58 -0.84
CA GLY A 83 -2.13 15.49 0.06
C GLY A 83 -1.91 14.12 0.72
N CYS A 84 -2.56 13.05 0.23
CA CYS A 84 -2.33 11.69 0.73
C CYS A 84 -0.98 11.11 0.30
N VAL A 85 -0.42 11.61 -0.81
CA VAL A 85 0.85 11.12 -1.36
C VAL A 85 2.03 11.88 -0.75
N ASP A 86 2.95 11.13 -0.15
CA ASP A 86 4.28 11.66 0.19
C ASP A 86 5.19 11.59 -1.04
N ASN A 87 5.14 12.62 -1.87
CA ASN A 87 5.97 12.78 -3.05
C ASN A 87 7.33 13.41 -2.78
N THR A 88 7.65 13.72 -1.52
CA THR A 88 8.96 14.26 -1.16
C THR A 88 10.04 13.18 -1.20
N ASP A 89 11.26 13.54 -1.59
CA ASP A 89 12.42 12.63 -1.51
C ASP A 89 12.92 12.41 -0.06
N SER A 90 12.29 13.05 0.92
CA SER A 90 12.73 13.03 2.30
C SER A 90 12.14 11.86 3.11
N THR A 91 12.98 10.92 3.50
CA THR A 91 12.65 9.88 4.47
C THR A 91 12.20 10.46 5.82
N ALA A 92 12.73 11.63 6.20
CA ALA A 92 12.34 12.31 7.45
C ALA A 92 10.88 12.77 7.44
N THR A 93 10.37 13.22 6.28
CA THR A 93 8.96 13.60 6.11
C THR A 93 8.06 12.37 6.24
N LEU A 94 8.43 11.26 5.62
CA LEU A 94 7.71 9.99 5.80
C LEU A 94 7.65 9.60 7.28
N VAL A 95 8.78 9.54 7.97
CA VAL A 95 8.84 9.14 9.39
C VAL A 95 7.99 10.07 10.28
N ARG A 96 7.92 11.36 9.96
CA ARG A 96 7.02 12.30 10.66
C ARG A 96 5.55 11.95 10.42
N ALA A 97 5.16 11.67 9.18
CA ALA A 97 3.79 11.26 8.83
C ALA A 97 3.40 9.92 9.50
N LEU A 98 4.36 9.00 9.64
CA LEU A 98 4.15 7.72 10.33
C LEU A 98 3.88 7.89 11.82
N GLY A 99 4.54 8.86 12.46
CA GLY A 99 4.34 9.20 13.88
C GLY A 99 3.07 10.00 14.16
N ASP A 100 2.44 10.58 13.14
CA ASP A 100 1.23 11.38 13.27
C ASP A 100 0.00 10.47 13.32
N SER A 101 -0.65 10.38 14.49
CA SER A 101 -1.85 9.56 14.70
C SER A 101 -3.08 10.04 13.91
N SER A 102 -3.10 11.30 13.47
CA SER A 102 -4.19 11.83 12.64
C SER A 102 -4.13 11.33 11.19
N LYS A 103 -2.95 10.87 10.74
CA LYS A 103 -2.72 10.36 9.40
C LYS A 103 -2.81 8.85 9.37
N THR A 104 -3.99 8.30 9.16
CA THR A 104 -4.19 6.86 9.06
C THR A 104 -3.70 6.30 7.72
N LEU A 105 -3.93 7.00 6.60
CA LEU A 105 -3.44 6.59 5.26
C LEU A 105 -2.15 7.33 4.91
N VAL A 106 -1.13 6.56 4.51
CA VAL A 106 0.16 7.07 4.01
C VAL A 106 0.49 6.39 2.69
N VAL A 107 0.56 7.18 1.63
CA VAL A 107 0.98 6.74 0.29
C VAL A 107 2.45 7.09 0.12
N THR A 108 3.30 6.11 -0.14
CA THR A 108 4.74 6.31 -0.29
C THR A 108 5.37 5.24 -1.18
N THR A 109 6.66 5.37 -1.47
CA THR A 109 7.37 4.34 -2.24
C THR A 109 7.92 3.24 -1.33
N ILE A 110 7.98 2.01 -1.87
CA ILE A 110 8.58 0.88 -1.14
C ILE A 110 10.04 1.15 -0.79
N GLN A 111 10.77 1.85 -1.69
CA GLN A 111 12.16 2.24 -1.48
C GLN A 111 12.32 3.17 -0.28
N LYS A 112 11.45 4.18 -0.16
CA LYS A 112 11.48 5.14 0.94
C LYS A 112 11.11 4.46 2.27
N MET A 113 10.10 3.60 2.29
CA MET A 113 9.74 2.81 3.47
C MET A 113 10.91 1.92 3.91
N ALA A 114 11.53 1.17 3.00
CA ALA A 114 12.68 0.33 3.31
C ALA A 114 13.90 1.14 3.77
N ALA A 115 14.12 2.34 3.24
CA ALA A 115 15.18 3.23 3.69
C ALA A 115 14.94 3.77 5.11
N ALA A 116 13.68 4.10 5.44
CA ALA A 116 13.30 4.52 6.79
C ALA A 116 13.59 3.42 7.83
N LEU A 117 13.22 2.18 7.52
CA LEU A 117 13.43 1.03 8.40
C LEU A 117 14.90 0.66 8.61
N ARG A 118 15.76 0.90 7.60
CA ARG A 118 17.20 0.60 7.67
C ARG A 118 18.02 1.67 8.36
N ASN A 119 17.46 2.85 8.59
CA ASN A 119 18.20 3.96 9.16
C ASN A 119 18.07 3.97 10.69
N PRO A 120 19.16 3.72 11.45
CA PRO A 120 19.11 3.67 12.92
C PRO A 120 18.58 4.95 13.56
N LYS A 121 18.75 6.10 12.91
CA LYS A 121 18.21 7.39 13.35
C LYS A 121 16.69 7.39 13.57
N TYR A 122 15.98 6.51 12.89
CA TYR A 122 14.51 6.46 12.94
C TYR A 122 13.98 5.28 13.75
N GLU A 123 14.83 4.45 14.32
CA GLU A 123 14.43 3.23 15.03
C GLU A 123 13.44 3.51 16.16
N GLU A 124 13.73 4.49 17.03
CA GLU A 124 12.82 4.89 18.12
C GLU A 124 11.43 5.32 17.62
N LYS A 125 11.40 6.02 16.46
CA LYS A 125 10.14 6.50 15.88
C LYS A 125 9.37 5.41 15.16
N MET A 126 10.06 4.42 14.65
CA MET A 126 9.46 3.30 13.91
C MET A 126 9.04 2.15 14.84
N ALA A 127 9.71 1.97 15.97
CA ALA A 127 9.44 0.88 16.90
C ALA A 127 7.98 0.80 17.36
N PRO A 128 7.28 1.89 17.73
CA PRO A 128 5.89 1.84 18.16
C PRO A 128 4.91 1.33 17.08
N LEU A 129 5.31 1.39 15.80
CA LEU A 129 4.46 0.93 14.71
C LEU A 129 4.40 -0.60 14.60
N ARG A 130 5.32 -1.33 15.25
CA ARG A 130 5.35 -2.80 15.27
C ARG A 130 4.09 -3.39 15.91
N ASP A 131 3.57 -2.71 16.93
CA ASP A 131 2.41 -3.15 17.73
C ASP A 131 1.08 -2.58 17.20
N LYS A 132 1.15 -1.76 16.15
CA LYS A 132 -0.03 -1.17 15.52
C LYS A 132 -0.68 -2.13 14.53
N ARG A 133 -2.02 -2.07 14.47
CA ARG A 133 -2.77 -2.79 13.44
C ARG A 133 -2.57 -2.10 12.08
N CYS A 134 -1.59 -2.57 11.33
CA CYS A 134 -1.21 -2.02 10.05
C CYS A 134 -1.71 -2.89 8.88
N VAL A 135 -2.09 -2.23 7.78
CA VAL A 135 -2.37 -2.90 6.51
C VAL A 135 -1.51 -2.27 5.42
N PHE A 136 -0.85 -3.11 4.65
CA PHE A 136 -0.05 -2.71 3.50
C PHE A 136 -0.80 -3.06 2.21
N ILE A 137 -1.07 -2.07 1.39
CA ILE A 137 -1.53 -2.22 0.01
C ILE A 137 -0.33 -1.99 -0.89
N ILE A 138 -0.02 -2.94 -1.76
CA ILE A 138 1.18 -2.93 -2.57
C ILE A 138 0.79 -2.97 -4.03
N ASP A 139 1.07 -1.90 -4.76
CA ASP A 139 0.85 -1.86 -6.20
C ASP A 139 2.00 -2.53 -6.95
N GLU A 140 1.69 -3.20 -8.07
CA GLU A 140 2.65 -3.95 -8.91
C GLU A 140 3.57 -4.89 -8.12
N CYS A 141 2.98 -5.68 -7.21
CA CYS A 141 3.71 -6.52 -6.25
C CYS A 141 4.55 -7.67 -6.87
N HIS A 142 4.46 -7.89 -8.19
CA HIS A 142 5.18 -8.95 -8.92
C HIS A 142 6.64 -8.60 -9.27
N ARG A 143 7.07 -7.33 -9.14
CA ARG A 143 8.40 -6.90 -9.55
C ARG A 143 9.50 -7.47 -8.66
N SER A 144 10.59 -7.96 -9.27
CA SER A 144 11.70 -8.66 -8.59
C SER A 144 12.42 -7.84 -7.52
N GLN A 145 12.50 -6.52 -7.66
CA GLN A 145 13.09 -5.63 -6.64
C GLN A 145 12.25 -5.54 -5.36
N PHE A 146 10.99 -5.95 -5.42
CA PHE A 146 10.11 -6.01 -4.26
C PHE A 146 10.57 -7.04 -3.21
N GLY A 147 11.15 -8.17 -3.60
CA GLY A 147 11.42 -9.28 -2.69
C GLY A 147 12.24 -8.92 -1.46
N LYS A 148 13.43 -8.32 -1.65
CA LYS A 148 14.32 -7.96 -0.52
C LYS A 148 13.77 -6.81 0.34
N MET A 149 13.21 -5.79 -0.31
CA MET A 149 12.61 -4.64 0.41
C MET A 149 11.35 -5.07 1.14
N HIS A 150 10.52 -5.89 0.52
CA HIS A 150 9.32 -6.46 1.11
C HIS A 150 9.64 -7.31 2.35
N SER A 151 10.67 -8.18 2.27
CA SER A 151 11.11 -8.97 3.42
C SER A 151 11.56 -8.09 4.60
N SER A 152 12.24 -6.97 4.34
CA SER A 152 12.63 -6.02 5.38
C SER A 152 11.42 -5.36 6.04
N ILE A 153 10.41 -4.98 5.25
CA ILE A 153 9.16 -4.40 5.75
C ILE A 153 8.38 -5.43 6.55
N GLN A 154 8.21 -6.65 6.03
CA GLN A 154 7.53 -7.74 6.74
C GLN A 154 8.23 -8.11 8.06
N GLY A 155 9.57 -8.09 8.07
CA GLY A 155 10.35 -8.35 9.30
C GLY A 155 10.08 -7.34 10.40
N HIS A 156 9.78 -6.08 10.04
CA HIS A 156 9.44 -5.04 11.01
C HIS A 156 7.96 -5.07 11.41
N PHE A 157 7.04 -5.28 10.45
CA PHE A 157 5.59 -5.27 10.64
C PHE A 157 5.00 -6.69 10.58
N GLN A 158 5.42 -7.55 11.53
CA GLN A 158 5.05 -8.97 11.51
C GLN A 158 3.55 -9.24 11.69
N ALA A 159 2.85 -8.36 12.40
CA ALA A 159 1.41 -8.47 12.65
C ALA A 159 0.55 -7.79 11.57
N ALA A 160 1.16 -7.17 10.56
CA ALA A 160 0.44 -6.46 9.51
C ALA A 160 -0.14 -7.41 8.46
N ASN A 161 -1.24 -6.99 7.84
CA ASN A 161 -1.75 -7.65 6.63
C ASN A 161 -1.17 -7.01 5.37
N TYR A 162 -0.94 -7.82 4.36
CA TYR A 162 -0.37 -7.42 3.08
C TYR A 162 -1.31 -7.82 1.94
N ILE A 163 -1.79 -6.84 1.19
CA ILE A 163 -2.66 -7.05 0.02
C ILE A 163 -1.92 -6.52 -1.21
N GLY A 164 -1.48 -7.42 -2.07
CA GLY A 164 -0.81 -7.09 -3.32
C GLY A 164 -1.80 -6.90 -4.46
N PHE A 165 -1.57 -5.89 -5.30
CA PHE A 165 -2.27 -5.70 -6.56
C PHE A 165 -1.29 -5.92 -7.70
N THR A 166 -1.71 -6.67 -8.72
CA THR A 166 -0.84 -6.97 -9.87
C THR A 166 -1.64 -7.17 -11.16
N GLY A 167 -1.08 -6.71 -12.26
CA GLY A 167 -1.60 -7.01 -13.60
C GLY A 167 -1.05 -8.32 -14.20
N THR A 168 0.05 -8.83 -13.64
CA THR A 168 0.73 -10.04 -14.12
C THR A 168 1.12 -10.93 -12.93
N PRO A 169 0.23 -11.82 -12.46
CA PRO A 169 0.56 -12.70 -11.35
C PRO A 169 1.67 -13.68 -11.77
N ILE A 170 2.67 -13.83 -10.89
CA ILE A 170 3.68 -14.87 -11.04
C ILE A 170 3.15 -16.13 -10.35
N PHE A 171 2.72 -17.10 -11.12
CA PHE A 171 2.44 -18.45 -10.62
C PHE A 171 3.75 -19.21 -10.42
N ALA A 172 3.75 -20.23 -9.54
CA ALA A 172 4.93 -21.04 -9.24
C ALA A 172 5.56 -21.67 -10.51
N GLU A 173 4.74 -21.96 -11.51
CA GLU A 173 5.13 -22.51 -12.82
C GLU A 173 5.91 -21.49 -13.70
N ASN A 174 5.82 -20.20 -13.41
CA ASN A 174 6.50 -19.15 -14.18
C ASN A 174 7.74 -18.61 -13.45
N ARG A 175 8.20 -19.25 -12.38
CA ARG A 175 9.50 -18.96 -11.80
C ARG A 175 10.54 -19.55 -12.72
N SER A 176 11.14 -18.72 -13.59
CA SER A 176 12.39 -19.07 -14.26
C SER A 176 13.38 -19.47 -13.17
N ALA A 177 13.94 -20.66 -13.36
CA ALA A 177 15.09 -21.12 -12.58
C ALA A 177 16.27 -20.20 -12.96
N ASP A 178 16.57 -19.20 -12.12
CA ASP A 178 17.82 -18.46 -12.06
C ASP A 178 18.43 -18.63 -10.66
#